data_4d0dfae0d2d01f83c53c9a059f29fccf
#
_entry.id   4d0dfae0d2d01f83c53c9a059f29fccf
#
_cell.length_a   1.000
_cell.length_b   1.000
_cell.length_c   1.000
_cell.angle_alpha   90.00
_cell.angle_beta   90.00
_cell.angle_gamma   90.00
#
_symmetry.space_group_name_H-M   'P 1'
#
loop_
_entity.id
_entity.type
_entity.pdbx_description
1 polymer ?
#
loop_
_entity_poly.entity_id
_entity_poly.type
_entity_poly.pdbx_seq_one_letter_code
_entity_poly.pdbx_strand_id
1 'polypeptide(L)'
;DPFAEKVLIECCLELYRDELVEAIQDLGAAGISCATSELAANGGSGMHVHLENVLLRDPTLTAGEILMSESQERMMAIVTPEKLEAFLAVTAKWDVETSVLGEVTGDGRLVIDHFGERIVDVDPSTVAIDGPVYERPVAYPAWIDALQEDSASALPRASDPDTLRREFAQVL
;
A
#
# COMPACT_ATOMS: atom_id res chain seq x y z
N ASP A 1 11.54 -2.23 -9.94
CA ASP A 1 12.44 -1.31 -10.69
C ASP A 1 12.65 -0.04 -9.86
N PRO A 2 13.88 0.21 -9.34
CA PRO A 2 14.13 1.36 -8.45
C PRO A 2 13.85 2.72 -9.09
N PHE A 3 13.92 2.81 -10.41
CA PHE A 3 13.61 4.05 -11.13
C PHE A 3 12.09 4.29 -11.18
N ALA A 4 11.30 3.24 -11.47
CA ALA A 4 9.84 3.33 -11.45
C ALA A 4 9.32 3.68 -10.05
N GLU A 5 9.88 3.05 -9.00
CA GLU A 5 9.58 3.37 -7.61
C GLU A 5 9.86 4.84 -7.28
N LYS A 6 11.02 5.35 -7.67
CA LYS A 6 11.36 6.76 -7.45
C LYS A 6 10.37 7.71 -8.14
N VAL A 7 10.02 7.44 -9.40
CA VAL A 7 9.04 8.25 -10.14
C VAL A 7 7.68 8.22 -9.46
N LEU A 8 7.22 7.04 -9.00
CA LEU A 8 5.95 6.89 -8.29
C LEU A 8 5.95 7.66 -6.96
N ILE A 9 7.05 7.62 -6.20
CA ILE A 9 7.22 8.39 -4.95
C ILE A 9 7.07 9.89 -5.22
N GLU A 10 7.78 10.43 -6.20
CA GLU A 10 7.72 11.86 -6.52
C GLU A 10 6.33 12.29 -7.01
N CYS A 11 5.68 11.44 -7.81
CA CYS A 11 4.29 11.64 -8.22
C CYS A 11 3.35 11.71 -7.01
N CYS A 12 3.43 10.73 -6.09
CA CYS A 12 2.61 10.71 -4.88
C CYS A 12 2.85 11.93 -3.99
N LEU A 13 4.11 12.36 -3.82
CA LEU A 13 4.44 13.56 -3.04
C LEU A 13 3.83 14.83 -3.65
N GLU A 14 3.78 14.93 -4.98
CA GLU A 14 3.11 16.05 -5.65
C GLU A 14 1.58 15.98 -5.45
N LEU A 15 0.98 14.81 -5.60
CA LEU A 15 -0.45 14.60 -5.35
C LEU A 15 -0.86 14.97 -3.92
N TYR A 16 -0.02 14.65 -2.92
CA TYR A 16 -0.27 15.03 -1.52
C TYR A 16 -0.12 16.53 -1.29
N ARG A 17 0.95 17.14 -1.82
CA ARG A 17 1.18 18.57 -1.69
C ARG A 17 0.04 19.39 -2.27
N ASP A 18 -0.50 18.95 -3.39
CA ASP A 18 -1.54 19.64 -4.13
C ASP A 18 -2.96 19.20 -3.68
N GLU A 19 -3.04 18.39 -2.61
CA GLU A 19 -4.28 17.89 -1.98
C GLU A 19 -5.25 17.23 -2.98
N LEU A 20 -4.72 16.44 -3.92
CA LEU A 20 -5.50 15.84 -5.01
C LEU A 20 -6.08 14.48 -4.69
N VAL A 21 -5.76 13.90 -3.52
CA VAL A 21 -6.26 12.58 -3.08
C VAL A 21 -6.99 12.68 -1.75
N GLU A 22 -8.06 11.92 -1.60
CA GLU A 22 -8.78 11.75 -0.33
C GLU A 22 -8.19 10.59 0.48
N ALA A 23 -7.76 9.52 -0.20
CA ALA A 23 -7.07 8.38 0.37
C ALA A 23 -6.19 7.75 -0.70
N ILE A 24 -5.15 7.03 -0.26
CA ILE A 24 -4.26 6.30 -1.15
C ILE A 24 -3.72 5.07 -0.42
N GLN A 25 -3.59 3.97 -1.16
CA GLN A 25 -3.15 2.67 -0.66
C GLN A 25 -2.19 2.06 -1.66
N ASP A 26 -1.11 1.41 -1.19
CA ASP A 26 -0.30 0.57 -2.06
C ASP A 26 -1.04 -0.72 -2.44
N LEU A 27 -0.64 -1.31 -3.57
CA LEU A 27 -1.10 -2.63 -3.99
C LEU A 27 -0.03 -3.68 -3.68
N GLY A 28 0.37 -3.76 -2.42
CA GLY A 28 1.32 -4.74 -1.92
C GLY A 28 0.71 -6.14 -1.83
N ALA A 29 0.66 -6.72 -0.63
CA ALA A 29 0.11 -8.05 -0.40
C ALA A 29 -1.35 -8.15 -0.86
N ALA A 30 -1.67 -9.21 -1.58
CA ALA A 30 -2.99 -9.48 -2.18
C ALA A 30 -3.53 -8.37 -3.13
N GLY A 31 -2.68 -7.44 -3.57
CA GLY A 31 -2.94 -6.53 -4.68
C GLY A 31 -4.24 -5.73 -4.58
N ILE A 32 -5.06 -5.80 -5.63
CA ILE A 32 -6.33 -5.05 -5.72
C ILE A 32 -7.33 -5.51 -4.67
N SER A 33 -7.37 -6.78 -4.33
CA SER A 33 -8.33 -7.31 -3.35
C SER A 33 -8.10 -6.70 -1.96
N CYS A 34 -6.84 -6.54 -1.53
CA CYS A 34 -6.49 -5.89 -0.28
C CYS A 34 -6.78 -4.38 -0.34
N ALA A 35 -6.26 -3.68 -1.33
CA ALA A 35 -6.41 -2.23 -1.43
C ALA A 35 -7.88 -1.79 -1.49
N THR A 36 -8.73 -2.48 -2.24
CA THR A 36 -10.16 -2.14 -2.33
C THR A 36 -10.90 -2.40 -1.03
N SER A 37 -10.65 -3.55 -0.38
CA SER A 37 -11.30 -3.89 0.88
C SER A 37 -10.88 -2.96 2.03
N GLU A 38 -9.60 -2.64 2.14
CA GLU A 38 -9.09 -1.75 3.17
C GLU A 38 -9.55 -0.30 2.99
N LEU A 39 -9.49 0.24 1.76
CA LEU A 39 -9.97 1.60 1.49
C LEU A 39 -11.47 1.73 1.76
N ALA A 40 -12.28 0.75 1.35
CA ALA A 40 -13.72 0.76 1.60
C ALA A 40 -14.04 0.63 3.09
N ALA A 41 -13.41 -0.34 3.80
CA ALA A 41 -13.65 -0.59 5.21
C ALA A 41 -13.21 0.61 6.08
N ASN A 42 -12.01 1.14 5.86
CA ASN A 42 -11.49 2.29 6.61
C ASN A 42 -12.28 3.57 6.34
N GLY A 43 -12.81 3.73 5.12
CA GLY A 43 -13.69 4.83 4.75
C GLY A 43 -15.13 4.70 5.25
N GLY A 44 -15.52 3.55 5.80
CA GLY A 44 -16.90 3.26 6.20
C GLY A 44 -17.89 3.35 5.02
N SER A 45 -17.43 3.00 3.82
CA SER A 45 -18.15 3.14 2.55
C SER A 45 -18.19 1.84 1.77
N GLY A 46 -18.89 1.81 0.65
CA GLY A 46 -18.80 0.76 -0.36
C GLY A 46 -17.88 1.18 -1.51
N MET A 47 -17.64 0.25 -2.42
CA MET A 47 -16.88 0.48 -3.64
C MET A 47 -17.41 -0.40 -4.76
N HIS A 48 -17.54 0.15 -5.96
CA HIS A 48 -17.84 -0.62 -7.16
C HIS A 48 -16.67 -0.54 -8.13
N VAL A 49 -16.05 -1.68 -8.41
CA VAL A 49 -14.80 -1.80 -9.18
C VAL A 49 -15.05 -2.63 -10.44
N HIS A 50 -14.49 -2.23 -11.55
CA HIS A 50 -14.51 -2.90 -12.85
C HIS A 50 -13.11 -3.40 -13.19
N LEU A 51 -12.87 -4.72 -13.07
CA LEU A 51 -11.56 -5.32 -13.26
C LEU A 51 -11.04 -5.22 -14.69
N GLU A 52 -11.91 -5.12 -15.68
CA GLU A 52 -11.53 -4.90 -17.07
C GLU A 52 -10.77 -3.59 -17.31
N ASN A 53 -10.87 -2.64 -16.36
CA ASN A 53 -10.16 -1.36 -16.43
C ASN A 53 -8.74 -1.43 -15.86
N VAL A 54 -8.36 -2.54 -15.24
CA VAL A 54 -7.00 -2.73 -14.71
C VAL A 54 -5.99 -2.82 -15.85
N LEU A 55 -4.94 -2.04 -15.75
CA LEU A 55 -3.83 -2.10 -16.71
C LEU A 55 -3.03 -3.39 -16.50
N LEU A 56 -3.08 -4.28 -17.48
CA LEU A 56 -2.49 -5.61 -17.42
C LEU A 56 -1.31 -5.71 -18.39
N ARG A 57 -0.21 -6.28 -17.92
CA ARG A 57 0.88 -6.70 -18.80
C ARG A 57 0.50 -7.97 -19.58
N ASP A 58 -0.20 -8.89 -18.92
CA ASP A 58 -0.70 -10.13 -19.51
C ASP A 58 -2.24 -10.09 -19.56
N PRO A 59 -2.85 -9.95 -20.75
CA PRO A 59 -4.30 -9.87 -20.90
C PRO A 59 -5.00 -11.22 -20.73
N THR A 60 -4.28 -12.31 -20.51
CA THR A 60 -4.86 -13.66 -20.35
C THR A 60 -5.19 -13.99 -18.89
N LEU A 61 -4.88 -13.09 -17.95
CA LEU A 61 -5.16 -13.29 -16.53
C LEU A 61 -6.67 -13.42 -16.28
N THR A 62 -7.02 -14.40 -15.45
CA THR A 62 -8.37 -14.55 -14.91
C THR A 62 -8.69 -13.46 -13.88
N ALA A 63 -9.96 -13.22 -13.60
CA ALA A 63 -10.38 -12.25 -12.59
C ALA A 63 -9.73 -12.47 -11.22
N GLY A 64 -9.59 -13.74 -10.77
CA GLY A 64 -8.92 -14.09 -9.52
C GLY A 64 -7.43 -13.75 -9.53
N GLU A 65 -6.74 -14.00 -10.64
CA GLU A 65 -5.32 -13.64 -10.80
C GLU A 65 -5.11 -12.13 -10.84
N ILE A 66 -6.01 -11.37 -11.48
CA ILE A 66 -5.98 -9.91 -11.47
C ILE A 66 -6.13 -9.36 -10.05
N LEU A 67 -7.12 -9.89 -9.30
CA LEU A 67 -7.37 -9.47 -7.90
C LEU A 67 -6.19 -9.71 -6.98
N MET A 68 -5.51 -10.84 -7.13
CA MET A 68 -4.42 -11.27 -6.25
C MET A 68 -3.02 -10.88 -6.76
N SER A 69 -2.92 -10.28 -7.94
CA SER A 69 -1.62 -9.88 -8.50
C SER A 69 -0.91 -8.88 -7.60
N GLU A 70 0.32 -9.19 -7.24
CA GLU A 70 1.22 -8.35 -6.44
C GLU A 70 2.29 -7.66 -7.30
N SER A 71 1.96 -7.30 -8.55
CA SER A 71 2.88 -6.49 -9.38
C SER A 71 3.28 -5.24 -8.64
N GLN A 72 4.59 -5.00 -8.58
CA GLN A 72 5.19 -3.93 -7.78
C GLN A 72 4.94 -2.54 -8.38
N GLU A 73 5.22 -1.50 -7.59
CA GLU A 73 5.13 -0.07 -7.93
C GLU A 73 3.73 0.32 -8.44
N ARG A 74 2.69 -0.09 -7.69
CA ARG A 74 1.30 0.33 -7.95
C ARG A 74 0.67 0.94 -6.71
N MET A 75 -0.13 1.97 -6.93
CA MET A 75 -0.94 2.63 -5.90
C MET A 75 -2.39 2.70 -6.35
N MET A 76 -3.32 2.67 -5.41
CA MET A 76 -4.73 2.96 -5.62
C MET A 76 -5.10 4.23 -4.87
N ALA A 77 -5.71 5.19 -5.56
CA ALA A 77 -6.12 6.46 -4.99
C ALA A 77 -7.64 6.63 -5.05
N ILE A 78 -8.20 7.26 -4.02
CA ILE A 78 -9.56 7.78 -4.00
C ILE A 78 -9.48 9.27 -4.30
N VAL A 79 -10.19 9.69 -5.32
CA VAL A 79 -10.17 11.05 -5.83
C VAL A 79 -11.60 11.55 -6.03
N THR A 80 -11.90 12.79 -5.61
CA THR A 80 -13.22 13.36 -5.90
C THR A 80 -13.36 13.69 -7.38
N PRO A 81 -14.59 13.71 -7.93
CA PRO A 81 -14.81 14.04 -9.34
C PRO A 81 -14.20 15.38 -9.76
N GLU A 82 -14.24 16.39 -8.86
CA GLU A 82 -13.74 17.73 -9.13
C GLU A 82 -12.21 17.78 -9.25
N LYS A 83 -11.51 16.86 -8.60
CA LYS A 83 -10.04 16.77 -8.58
C LYS A 83 -9.48 15.82 -9.66
N LEU A 84 -10.32 14.99 -10.27
CA LEU A 84 -9.88 13.90 -11.16
C LEU A 84 -9.05 14.41 -12.35
N GLU A 85 -9.45 15.50 -12.99
CA GLU A 85 -8.69 16.05 -14.13
C GLU A 85 -7.30 16.52 -13.70
N ALA A 86 -7.19 17.20 -12.57
CA ALA A 86 -5.92 17.67 -12.03
C ALA A 86 -5.02 16.47 -11.59
N PHE A 87 -5.62 15.47 -10.96
CA PHE A 87 -4.93 14.22 -10.59
C PHE A 87 -4.32 13.53 -11.82
N LEU A 88 -5.11 13.34 -12.88
CA LEU A 88 -4.64 12.71 -14.13
C LEU A 88 -3.57 13.55 -14.82
N ALA A 89 -3.61 14.87 -14.72
CA ALA A 89 -2.57 15.73 -15.25
C ALA A 89 -1.23 15.56 -14.52
N VAL A 90 -1.25 15.36 -13.19
CA VAL A 90 -0.04 15.08 -12.40
C VAL A 90 0.54 13.71 -12.75
N THR A 91 -0.28 12.65 -12.80
CA THR A 91 0.20 11.32 -13.15
C THR A 91 0.78 11.27 -14.57
N ALA A 92 0.14 11.94 -15.53
CA ALA A 92 0.65 12.08 -16.90
C ALA A 92 1.97 12.86 -16.96
N LYS A 93 2.14 13.92 -16.16
CA LYS A 93 3.39 14.68 -16.05
C LYS A 93 4.56 13.80 -15.63
N TRP A 94 4.32 12.85 -14.72
CA TRP A 94 5.31 11.91 -14.22
C TRP A 94 5.45 10.64 -15.07
N ASP A 95 4.71 10.52 -16.17
CA ASP A 95 4.66 9.32 -17.03
C ASP A 95 4.23 8.06 -16.25
N VAL A 96 3.29 8.25 -15.28
CA VAL A 96 2.69 7.17 -14.50
C VAL A 96 1.40 6.74 -15.17
N GLU A 97 1.38 5.51 -15.70
CA GLU A 97 0.16 4.95 -16.29
C GLU A 97 -0.95 4.86 -15.26
N THR A 98 -2.13 5.35 -15.62
CA THR A 98 -3.25 5.49 -14.70
C THR A 98 -4.56 5.10 -15.37
N SER A 99 -5.40 4.35 -14.64
CA SER A 99 -6.76 4.02 -15.08
C SER A 99 -7.78 4.25 -13.97
N VAL A 100 -9.01 4.58 -14.34
CA VAL A 100 -10.14 4.69 -13.40
C VAL A 100 -10.80 3.33 -13.30
N LEU A 101 -10.73 2.72 -12.11
CA LEU A 101 -11.23 1.38 -11.88
C LEU A 101 -12.71 1.32 -11.51
N GLY A 102 -13.26 2.40 -10.95
CA GLY A 102 -14.64 2.40 -10.47
C GLY A 102 -14.93 3.60 -9.59
N GLU A 103 -15.87 3.45 -8.68
CA GLU A 103 -16.36 4.51 -7.81
C GLU A 103 -16.55 4.06 -6.37
N VAL A 104 -16.46 5.00 -5.43
CA VAL A 104 -16.84 4.81 -4.04
C VAL A 104 -18.35 4.95 -3.92
N THR A 105 -19.03 4.00 -3.24
CA THR A 105 -20.48 4.00 -3.06
C THR A 105 -20.86 4.20 -1.60
N GLY A 106 -22.11 4.59 -1.35
CA GLY A 106 -22.63 4.79 0.00
C GLY A 106 -23.36 3.58 0.60
N ASP A 107 -23.32 2.42 -0.08
CA ASP A 107 -24.11 1.24 0.31
C ASP A 107 -23.37 0.28 1.26
N GLY A 108 -22.09 0.54 1.55
CA GLY A 108 -21.26 -0.28 2.44
C GLY A 108 -20.89 -1.65 1.85
N ARG A 109 -20.98 -1.82 0.52
CA ARG A 109 -20.64 -3.08 -0.14
C ARG A 109 -19.40 -2.92 -1.01
N LEU A 110 -18.49 -3.88 -0.94
CA LEU A 110 -17.43 -4.04 -1.94
C LEU A 110 -17.98 -4.94 -3.05
N VAL A 111 -18.22 -4.31 -4.19
CA VAL A 111 -18.71 -4.96 -5.41
C VAL A 111 -17.63 -4.90 -6.47
N ILE A 112 -17.27 -6.04 -7.04
CA ILE A 112 -16.27 -6.12 -8.12
C ILE A 112 -16.88 -6.92 -9.28
N ASP A 113 -16.92 -6.29 -10.44
CA ASP A 113 -17.38 -6.90 -11.68
C ASP A 113 -16.22 -7.12 -12.65
N HIS A 114 -16.33 -8.11 -13.54
CA HIS A 114 -15.39 -8.37 -14.63
C HIS A 114 -16.18 -8.72 -15.89
N PHE A 115 -16.11 -7.88 -16.90
CA PHE A 115 -16.88 -7.97 -18.14
C PHE A 115 -18.39 -8.19 -17.91
N GLY A 116 -18.95 -7.53 -16.90
CA GLY A 116 -20.37 -7.61 -16.54
C GLY A 116 -20.74 -8.80 -15.66
N GLU A 117 -19.82 -9.68 -15.32
CA GLU A 117 -20.02 -10.74 -14.35
C GLU A 117 -19.61 -10.27 -12.94
N ARG A 118 -20.49 -10.49 -11.95
CA ARG A 118 -20.22 -10.19 -10.54
C ARG A 118 -19.24 -11.22 -9.95
N ILE A 119 -18.03 -10.76 -9.62
CA ILE A 119 -16.97 -11.61 -9.06
C ILE A 119 -16.96 -11.52 -7.53
N VAL A 120 -17.20 -10.32 -6.97
CA VAL A 120 -17.20 -10.07 -5.52
C VAL A 120 -18.42 -9.24 -5.16
N ASP A 121 -19.07 -9.59 -4.05
CA ASP A 121 -20.13 -8.81 -3.40
C ASP A 121 -20.11 -9.13 -1.91
N VAL A 122 -19.34 -8.37 -1.14
CA VAL A 122 -19.09 -8.63 0.29
C VAL A 122 -19.15 -7.34 1.11
N ASP A 123 -19.30 -7.49 2.42
CA ASP A 123 -18.97 -6.42 3.37
C ASP A 123 -17.45 -6.27 3.42
N PRO A 124 -16.88 -5.11 3.10
CA PRO A 124 -15.43 -4.92 3.09
C PRO A 124 -14.76 -5.16 4.45
N SER A 125 -15.46 -4.90 5.56
CA SER A 125 -14.94 -5.13 6.92
C SER A 125 -14.66 -6.61 7.19
N THR A 126 -15.50 -7.51 6.64
CA THR A 126 -15.29 -8.96 6.75
C THR A 126 -13.96 -9.41 6.17
N VAL A 127 -13.48 -8.75 5.13
CA VAL A 127 -12.20 -9.08 4.47
C VAL A 127 -11.04 -8.36 5.15
N ALA A 128 -11.19 -7.07 5.46
CA ALA A 128 -10.08 -6.21 5.87
C ALA A 128 -9.85 -6.17 7.40
N ILE A 129 -10.93 -6.31 8.23
CA ILE A 129 -10.87 -5.98 9.66
C ILE A 129 -11.27 -7.16 10.53
N ASP A 130 -12.35 -7.88 10.18
CA ASP A 130 -13.01 -8.86 11.04
C ASP A 130 -12.32 -10.24 11.04
N GLY A 131 -11.01 -10.28 10.82
CA GLY A 131 -10.24 -11.52 10.94
C GLY A 131 -10.24 -12.07 12.37
N PRO A 132 -10.08 -13.41 12.56
CA PRO A 132 -10.05 -14.00 13.88
C PRO A 132 -8.85 -13.51 14.68
N VAL A 133 -9.11 -12.98 15.89
CA VAL A 133 -8.09 -12.58 16.84
C VAL A 133 -7.77 -13.77 17.76
N TYR A 134 -6.54 -14.25 17.71
CA TYR A 134 -6.09 -15.37 18.53
C TYR A 134 -5.35 -14.86 19.79
N GLU A 135 -5.86 -15.21 20.96
CA GLU A 135 -5.12 -15.06 22.22
C GLU A 135 -4.16 -16.25 22.36
N ARG A 136 -2.90 -16.05 22.03
CA ARG A 136 -1.87 -17.08 22.14
C ARG A 136 -1.20 -17.00 23.51
N PRO A 137 -0.91 -18.15 24.16
CA PRO A 137 -0.14 -18.13 25.41
C PRO A 137 1.24 -17.52 25.15
N VAL A 138 1.60 -16.55 25.96
CA VAL A 138 2.87 -15.83 25.87
C VAL A 138 3.71 -16.17 27.08
N ALA A 139 4.98 -16.55 26.88
CA ALA A 139 5.96 -16.67 27.95
C ALA A 139 7.00 -15.56 27.79
N TYR A 140 7.25 -14.83 28.87
CA TYR A 140 8.27 -13.79 28.91
C TYR A 140 9.64 -14.43 29.15
N PRO A 141 10.60 -14.39 28.20
CA PRO A 141 11.89 -15.03 28.41
C PRO A 141 12.71 -14.29 29.46
N ALA A 142 13.34 -15.02 30.36
CA ALA A 142 14.13 -14.44 31.45
C ALA A 142 15.33 -13.58 31.01
N TRP A 143 15.75 -13.71 29.75
CA TRP A 143 16.88 -12.95 29.20
C TRP A 143 16.48 -11.61 28.57
N ILE A 144 15.19 -11.35 28.36
CA ILE A 144 14.75 -10.19 27.58
C ILE A 144 14.99 -8.86 28.29
N ASP A 145 14.86 -8.84 29.62
CA ASP A 145 15.08 -7.63 30.43
C ASP A 145 16.53 -7.17 30.30
N ALA A 146 17.48 -8.10 30.46
CA ALA A 146 18.90 -7.80 30.30
C ALA A 146 19.24 -7.30 28.88
N LEU A 147 18.56 -7.84 27.87
CA LEU A 147 18.75 -7.42 26.48
C LEU A 147 18.15 -6.02 26.22
N GLN A 148 17.00 -5.71 26.84
CA GLN A 148 16.36 -4.39 26.72
C GLN A 148 17.11 -3.29 27.49
N GLU A 149 17.84 -3.65 28.54
CA GLU A 149 18.72 -2.74 29.28
C GLU A 149 20.02 -2.44 28.48
N ASP A 150 20.39 -3.30 27.52
CA ASP A 150 21.54 -3.05 26.64
C ASP A 150 21.25 -1.90 25.69
N SER A 151 22.00 -0.84 25.83
CA SER A 151 21.80 0.39 25.07
C SER A 151 23.04 0.74 24.27
N ALA A 152 22.86 1.06 23.00
CA ALA A 152 23.93 1.58 22.15
C ALA A 152 24.59 2.85 22.72
N SER A 153 23.91 3.58 23.60
CA SER A 153 24.48 4.73 24.31
C SER A 153 25.54 4.35 25.35
N ALA A 154 25.53 3.10 25.83
CA ALA A 154 26.52 2.57 26.75
C ALA A 154 27.81 2.08 26.05
N LEU A 155 27.80 1.95 24.73
CA LEU A 155 28.98 1.58 23.96
C LEU A 155 30.06 2.66 24.02
N PRO A 156 31.32 2.29 24.21
CA PRO A 156 32.42 3.22 24.12
C PRO A 156 32.41 3.96 22.79
N ARG A 157 32.55 5.26 22.81
CA ARG A 157 32.65 6.06 21.59
C ARG A 157 34.11 6.51 21.38
N ALA A 158 34.55 6.49 20.13
CA ALA A 158 35.84 7.05 19.80
C ALA A 158 35.90 8.49 20.25
N SER A 159 36.92 8.83 21.05
CA SER A 159 37.12 10.17 21.59
C SER A 159 38.09 11.02 20.76
N ASP A 160 38.74 10.41 19.79
CA ASP A 160 39.72 11.05 18.91
C ASP A 160 39.63 10.49 17.46
N PRO A 161 40.11 11.25 16.46
CA PRO A 161 40.03 10.85 15.05
C PRO A 161 40.81 9.57 14.70
N ASP A 162 41.85 9.22 15.41
CA ASP A 162 42.67 8.06 15.09
C ASP A 162 41.98 6.77 15.59
N THR A 163 41.36 6.83 16.76
CA THR A 163 40.53 5.75 17.26
C THR A 163 39.33 5.54 16.33
N LEU A 164 38.65 6.60 15.90
CA LEU A 164 37.53 6.51 14.97
C LEU A 164 37.93 5.86 13.64
N ARG A 165 39.08 6.22 13.07
CA ARG A 165 39.60 5.59 11.84
C ARG A 165 39.87 4.11 12.00
N ARG A 166 40.43 3.71 13.15
CA ARG A 166 40.65 2.27 13.43
C ARG A 166 39.37 1.47 13.57
N GLU A 167 38.38 2.05 14.25
CA GLU A 167 37.05 1.41 14.39
C GLU A 167 36.37 1.25 13.03
N PHE A 168 36.40 2.28 12.19
CA PHE A 168 35.87 2.18 10.81
C PHE A 168 36.61 1.11 10.00
N ALA A 169 37.94 0.99 10.13
CA ALA A 169 38.71 -0.03 9.41
C ALA A 169 38.44 -1.46 9.89
N GLN A 170 37.86 -1.64 11.09
CA GLN A 170 37.48 -2.95 11.59
C GLN A 170 36.10 -3.38 11.09
N VAL A 171 35.24 -2.46 10.69
CA VAL A 171 33.87 -2.72 10.21
C VAL A 171 33.84 -2.97 8.70
N LEU A 172 34.80 -2.42 7.95
CA LEU A 172 34.95 -2.60 6.50
C LEU A 172 35.83 -3.84 6.19
#